data_db369b109c68afe6c0c2a6cf407c1b43
#
_entry.id   db369b109c68afe6c0c2a6cf407c1b43
#
_cell.length_a   1.000
_cell.length_b   1.000
_cell.length_c   1.000
_cell.angle_alpha   90.00
_cell.angle_beta   90.00
_cell.angle_gamma   90.00
#
_symmetry.space_group_name_H-M   'P 1'
#
loop_
_entity.id
_entity.type
_entity.pdbx_description
1 polymer ?
#
loop_
_entity_poly.entity_id
_entity_poly.type
_entity_poly.pdbx_seq_one_letter_code
_entity_poly.pdbx_strand_id
1 'polypeptide(L)'
;VARANSANEQIVRSTMRVMIDELSVGKESPAGRWMGVNGLFDGQPADSVAFLTLGQFRGAESAKESELVRIVYTREGDLLLRFVRKNLYGLTDESIERVELARKVKGFNVRYYDGKTNLWLDEWNGAVRGVPKAMLLELMLQQENEELQTIRQWVTVGAP
;
A
#
# COMPACT_ATOMS: atom_id res chain seq x y z
N VAL A 1 2.44 -1.26 -29.94
CA VAL A 1 2.14 -2.27 -28.92
C VAL A 1 3.15 -2.21 -27.78
N ALA A 2 4.44 -2.30 -28.11
CA ALA A 2 5.50 -2.24 -27.09
C ALA A 2 5.53 -0.90 -26.33
N ARG A 3 5.21 0.20 -27.00
CA ARG A 3 5.19 1.52 -26.38
C ARG A 3 4.04 1.69 -25.37
N ALA A 4 2.86 1.13 -25.69
CA ALA A 4 1.71 1.22 -24.79
C ALA A 4 1.95 0.40 -23.52
N ASN A 5 2.50 -0.80 -23.63
CA ASN A 5 2.88 -1.62 -22.48
C ASN A 5 3.94 -0.94 -21.64
N SER A 6 4.96 -0.34 -22.28
CA SER A 6 6.01 0.38 -21.58
C SER A 6 5.49 1.58 -20.81
N ALA A 7 4.52 2.33 -21.38
CA ALA A 7 3.93 3.49 -20.71
C ALA A 7 3.17 3.06 -19.45
N ASN A 8 2.34 2.02 -19.53
CA ASN A 8 1.61 1.51 -18.37
C ASN A 8 2.56 0.94 -17.32
N GLU A 9 3.59 0.22 -17.74
CA GLU A 9 4.62 -0.30 -16.84
C GLU A 9 5.33 0.83 -16.09
N GLN A 10 5.67 1.92 -16.78
CA GLN A 10 6.30 3.07 -16.14
C GLN A 10 5.41 3.73 -15.12
N ILE A 11 4.12 3.88 -15.41
CA ILE A 11 3.13 4.41 -14.46
C ILE A 11 3.10 3.55 -13.22
N VAL A 12 3.05 2.23 -13.38
CA VAL A 12 2.99 1.31 -12.25
C VAL A 12 4.29 1.32 -11.45
N ARG A 13 5.45 1.35 -12.11
CA ARG A 13 6.73 1.44 -11.41
C ARG A 13 6.86 2.72 -10.61
N SER A 14 6.41 3.85 -11.17
CA SER A 14 6.38 5.12 -10.45
C SER A 14 5.43 5.07 -9.26
N THR A 15 4.27 4.47 -9.44
CA THR A 15 3.29 4.25 -8.36
C THR A 15 3.89 3.41 -7.24
N MET A 16 4.55 2.30 -7.59
CA MET A 16 5.22 1.46 -6.60
C MET A 16 6.28 2.20 -5.82
N ARG A 17 7.03 3.08 -6.48
CA ARG A 17 8.05 3.89 -5.81
C ARG A 17 7.42 4.78 -4.75
N VAL A 18 6.31 5.43 -5.08
CA VAL A 18 5.57 6.26 -4.13
C VAL A 18 5.06 5.42 -2.95
N MET A 19 4.50 4.24 -3.24
CA MET A 19 4.04 3.31 -2.19
C MET A 19 5.19 2.87 -1.28
N ILE A 20 6.35 2.53 -1.86
CA ILE A 20 7.52 2.10 -1.12
C ILE A 20 8.01 3.22 -0.19
N ASP A 21 8.11 4.44 -0.71
CA ASP A 21 8.53 5.58 0.09
C ASP A 21 7.58 5.82 1.27
N GLU A 22 6.29 5.70 1.04
CA GLU A 22 5.28 5.87 2.08
C GLU A 22 5.31 4.73 3.12
N LEU A 23 5.39 3.49 2.64
CA LEU A 23 5.47 2.31 3.52
C LEU A 23 6.75 2.31 4.37
N SER A 24 7.87 2.76 3.80
CA SER A 24 9.15 2.75 4.50
C SER A 24 9.16 3.65 5.75
N VAL A 25 8.32 4.68 5.77
CA VAL A 25 8.17 5.59 6.91
C VAL A 25 6.88 5.35 7.68
N GLY A 26 6.21 4.25 7.40
CA GLY A 26 4.97 3.88 8.08
C GLY A 26 5.18 3.73 9.58
N LYS A 27 4.17 4.16 10.33
CA LYS A 27 4.21 4.20 11.79
C LYS A 27 3.08 3.37 12.38
N GLU A 28 3.16 3.17 13.66
CA GLU A 28 2.14 2.48 14.43
C GLU A 28 1.86 3.24 15.72
N SER A 29 0.60 3.28 16.13
CA SER A 29 0.20 3.85 17.40
C SER A 29 -1.11 3.18 17.84
N PRO A 30 -1.59 3.42 19.06
CA PRO A 30 -2.91 2.92 19.46
C PRO A 30 -4.06 3.41 18.56
N ALA A 31 -3.86 4.51 17.83
CA ALA A 31 -4.85 5.03 16.88
C ALA A 31 -4.93 4.21 15.59
N GLY A 32 -3.92 3.38 15.28
CA GLY A 32 -3.94 2.52 14.11
C GLY A 32 -2.73 1.62 14.08
N ARG A 33 -2.97 0.33 13.92
CA ARG A 33 -1.95 -0.71 13.85
C ARG A 33 -1.68 -1.08 12.40
N TRP A 34 -0.47 -1.58 12.15
CA TRP A 34 -0.16 -2.23 10.89
C TRP A 34 -1.06 -3.45 10.71
N MET A 35 -1.76 -3.52 9.60
CA MET A 35 -2.65 -4.64 9.29
C MET A 35 -2.43 -5.06 7.84
N GLY A 36 -2.19 -6.35 7.65
CA GLY A 36 -2.11 -6.95 6.32
C GLY A 36 -3.13 -8.06 6.20
N VAL A 37 -4.00 -7.95 5.21
CA VAL A 37 -5.04 -8.94 4.95
C VAL A 37 -4.72 -9.63 3.63
N ASN A 38 -4.62 -10.96 3.68
CA ASN A 38 -4.43 -11.80 2.50
C ASN A 38 -5.79 -12.05 1.86
N GLY A 39 -5.96 -11.64 0.62
CA GLY A 39 -7.24 -11.76 -0.08
C GLY A 39 -7.10 -12.33 -1.47
N LEU A 40 -8.21 -12.76 -2.03
CA LEU A 40 -8.30 -13.28 -3.41
C LEU A 40 -9.51 -12.66 -4.11
N PHE A 41 -9.33 -12.36 -5.38
CA PHE A 41 -10.38 -11.97 -6.29
C PHE A 41 -10.07 -12.55 -7.67
N ASP A 42 -11.04 -13.27 -8.26
CA ASP A 42 -10.85 -13.97 -9.54
C ASP A 42 -9.64 -14.91 -9.54
N GLY A 43 -9.40 -15.57 -8.40
CA GLY A 43 -8.29 -16.53 -8.26
C GLY A 43 -6.91 -15.87 -8.17
N GLN A 44 -6.83 -14.55 -8.13
CA GLN A 44 -5.57 -13.81 -8.05
C GLN A 44 -5.49 -13.01 -6.75
N PRO A 45 -4.26 -12.70 -6.28
CA PRO A 45 -4.11 -11.96 -5.03
C PRO A 45 -4.80 -10.60 -5.04
N ALA A 46 -5.54 -10.32 -3.99
CA ALA A 46 -6.22 -9.05 -3.77
C ALA A 46 -6.04 -8.65 -2.31
N ASP A 47 -4.79 -8.40 -1.94
CA ASP A 47 -4.41 -8.09 -0.58
C ASP A 47 -4.75 -6.64 -0.22
N SER A 48 -4.77 -6.39 1.08
CA SER A 48 -4.89 -5.03 1.62
C SER A 48 -3.84 -4.83 2.69
N VAL A 49 -3.23 -3.66 2.72
CA VAL A 49 -2.31 -3.26 3.78
C VAL A 49 -2.71 -1.90 4.32
N ALA A 50 -2.75 -1.80 5.65
CA ALA A 50 -3.11 -0.57 6.35
C ALA A 50 -2.02 -0.19 7.34
N PHE A 51 -1.74 1.10 7.45
CA PHE A 51 -0.71 1.63 8.34
C PHE A 51 -0.96 3.11 8.59
N LEU A 52 -0.20 3.69 9.52
CA LEU A 52 -0.23 5.12 9.77
C LEU A 52 1.00 5.79 9.17
N THR A 53 0.82 7.02 8.72
CA THR A 53 1.93 7.87 8.30
C THR A 53 1.63 9.33 8.67
N LEU A 54 2.65 10.17 8.63
CA LEU A 54 2.46 11.60 8.83
C LEU A 54 2.01 12.23 7.52
N GLY A 55 0.78 12.75 7.50
CA GLY A 55 0.26 13.46 6.35
C GLY A 55 0.73 14.91 6.35
N GLN A 56 1.11 15.40 5.17
CA GLN A 56 1.38 16.82 4.96
C GLN A 56 0.18 17.43 4.25
N PHE A 57 -0.43 18.40 4.91
CA PHE A 57 -1.53 19.13 4.30
C PHE A 57 -0.99 20.39 3.64
N ARG A 58 -1.37 20.60 2.39
CA ARG A 58 -1.02 21.82 1.65
C ARG A 58 -1.96 22.96 2.04
N GLY A 59 -1.60 23.68 3.06
CA GLY A 59 -2.25 24.93 3.43
C GLY A 59 -1.22 25.73 4.20
N ALA A 60 -1.16 27.05 3.97
CA ALA A 60 -0.11 27.88 4.54
C ALA A 60 -0.04 27.83 6.08
N GLU A 61 -1.16 27.58 6.73
CA GLU A 61 -1.23 27.50 8.18
C GLU A 61 -1.10 26.07 8.70
N SER A 62 -1.50 25.10 7.91
CA SER A 62 -1.45 23.68 8.28
C SER A 62 -0.14 23.01 7.89
N ALA A 63 0.73 23.66 7.15
CA ALA A 63 2.02 23.12 6.72
C ALA A 63 2.96 22.82 7.87
N LYS A 64 2.68 23.33 9.06
CA LYS A 64 3.48 23.12 10.27
C LYS A 64 2.93 22.00 11.14
N GLU A 65 1.74 21.50 10.86
CA GLU A 65 1.13 20.44 11.66
C GLU A 65 1.17 19.13 10.88
N SER A 66 2.01 18.23 11.34
CA SER A 66 2.03 16.86 10.86
C SER A 66 0.95 16.09 11.60
N GLU A 67 -0.07 15.67 10.89
CA GLU A 67 -1.14 14.86 11.45
C GLU A 67 -0.99 13.42 11.01
N LEU A 68 -1.21 12.48 11.95
CA LEU A 68 -1.24 11.07 11.60
C LEU A 68 -2.47 10.79 10.73
N VAL A 69 -2.23 10.14 9.62
CA VAL A 69 -3.28 9.67 8.73
C VAL A 69 -3.16 8.16 8.55
N ARG A 70 -4.30 7.51 8.34
CA ARG A 70 -4.35 6.08 8.05
C ARG A 70 -4.40 5.88 6.54
N ILE A 71 -3.48 5.09 6.05
CA ILE A 71 -3.38 4.73 4.64
C ILE A 71 -3.78 3.27 4.48
N VAL A 72 -4.55 2.98 3.45
CA VAL A 72 -4.85 1.62 3.02
C VAL A 72 -4.53 1.51 1.54
N TYR A 73 -3.69 0.55 1.18
CA TYR A 73 -3.51 0.11 -0.19
C TYR A 73 -4.27 -1.18 -0.39
N THR A 74 -5.09 -1.25 -1.42
CA THR A 74 -5.90 -2.43 -1.70
C THR A 74 -6.19 -2.55 -3.18
N ARG A 75 -6.41 -3.77 -3.64
CA ARG A 75 -6.91 -4.04 -4.99
C ARG A 75 -8.40 -4.29 -4.92
N GLU A 76 -9.17 -3.55 -5.74
CA GLU A 76 -10.59 -3.79 -5.95
C GLU A 76 -10.83 -4.00 -7.45
N GLY A 77 -11.27 -5.18 -7.83
CA GLY A 77 -11.39 -5.54 -9.24
C GLY A 77 -10.04 -5.41 -9.94
N ASP A 78 -9.95 -4.58 -10.96
CA ASP A 78 -8.74 -4.33 -11.73
C ASP A 78 -8.02 -3.03 -11.32
N LEU A 79 -8.42 -2.46 -10.19
CA LEU A 79 -7.87 -1.18 -9.73
C LEU A 79 -7.01 -1.38 -8.49
N LEU A 80 -5.88 -0.70 -8.46
CA LEU A 80 -5.11 -0.50 -7.22
C LEU A 80 -5.52 0.83 -6.63
N LEU A 81 -6.01 0.80 -5.40
CA LEU A 81 -6.57 1.96 -4.72
C LEU A 81 -5.76 2.35 -3.50
N ARG A 82 -5.75 3.64 -3.22
CA ARG A 82 -5.22 4.21 -1.99
C ARG A 82 -6.33 4.96 -1.28
N PHE A 83 -6.59 4.56 -0.04
CA PHE A 83 -7.51 5.27 0.84
C PHE A 83 -6.72 6.01 1.90
N VAL A 84 -7.10 7.25 2.15
CA VAL A 84 -6.50 8.10 3.18
C VAL A 84 -7.59 8.54 4.13
N ARG A 85 -7.42 8.20 5.41
CA ARG A 85 -8.30 8.69 6.47
C ARG A 85 -7.55 9.74 7.29
N LYS A 86 -7.98 10.99 7.16
CA LYS A 86 -7.30 12.14 7.76
C LYS A 86 -7.68 12.36 9.22
N ASN A 87 -8.91 12.05 9.59
CA ASN A 87 -9.38 12.21 10.96
C ASN A 87 -9.58 10.84 11.60
N LEU A 88 -8.57 10.38 12.36
CA LEU A 88 -8.59 9.05 12.95
C LEU A 88 -9.65 8.89 14.05
N TYR A 89 -10.08 9.99 14.64
CA TYR A 89 -11.07 10.00 15.71
C TYR A 89 -12.46 10.39 15.23
N GLY A 90 -12.57 10.77 13.95
CA GLY A 90 -13.85 11.11 13.34
C GLY A 90 -14.60 9.87 12.91
N LEU A 91 -15.91 9.89 13.13
CA LEU A 91 -16.79 8.77 12.83
C LEU A 91 -17.51 8.91 11.49
N THR A 92 -17.15 9.93 10.68
CA THR A 92 -17.81 10.20 9.41
C THR A 92 -16.97 9.73 8.23
N ASP A 93 -17.62 9.15 7.22
CA ASP A 93 -16.96 8.71 5.99
C ASP A 93 -16.42 9.88 5.15
N GLU A 94 -16.83 11.10 5.45
CA GLU A 94 -16.35 12.31 4.77
C GLU A 94 -14.85 12.56 4.95
N SER A 95 -14.24 11.92 5.95
CA SER A 95 -12.82 12.04 6.21
C SER A 95 -11.96 11.08 5.37
N ILE A 96 -12.59 10.26 4.52
CA ILE A 96 -11.89 9.26 3.71
C ILE A 96 -11.76 9.77 2.28
N GLU A 97 -10.51 9.83 1.80
CA GLU A 97 -10.18 10.14 0.42
C GLU A 97 -9.80 8.85 -0.32
N ARG A 98 -10.38 8.66 -1.51
CA ARG A 98 -10.12 7.50 -2.36
C ARG A 98 -9.38 7.95 -3.61
N VAL A 99 -8.25 7.31 -3.92
CA VAL A 99 -7.43 7.62 -5.08
C VAL A 99 -7.16 6.35 -5.88
N GLU A 100 -7.40 6.39 -7.17
CA GLU A 100 -6.98 5.33 -8.08
C GLU A 100 -5.50 5.51 -8.41
N LEU A 101 -4.69 4.51 -8.09
CA LEU A 101 -3.25 4.56 -8.36
C LEU A 101 -2.88 3.92 -9.68
N ALA A 102 -3.54 2.83 -10.06
CA ALA A 102 -3.24 2.10 -11.27
C ALA A 102 -4.43 1.29 -11.72
N ARG A 103 -4.49 1.02 -13.03
CA ARG A 103 -5.52 0.23 -13.70
C ARG A 103 -4.90 -1.03 -14.32
N LYS A 104 -5.75 -1.96 -14.71
CA LYS A 104 -5.35 -3.25 -15.28
C LYS A 104 -4.47 -4.05 -14.32
N VAL A 105 -4.69 -3.85 -13.02
CA VAL A 105 -4.01 -4.59 -11.97
C VAL A 105 -4.80 -5.86 -11.71
N LYS A 106 -4.20 -6.99 -12.05
CA LYS A 106 -4.82 -8.32 -11.91
C LYS A 106 -4.36 -9.06 -10.68
N GLY A 107 -3.44 -8.49 -9.92
CA GLY A 107 -3.00 -9.06 -8.66
C GLY A 107 -2.25 -8.04 -7.83
N PHE A 108 -2.46 -8.09 -6.53
CA PHE A 108 -1.71 -7.32 -5.55
C PHE A 108 -1.44 -8.23 -4.37
N ASN A 109 -0.18 -8.59 -4.17
CA ASN A 109 0.24 -9.48 -3.10
C ASN A 109 1.28 -8.78 -2.24
N VAL A 110 1.12 -8.90 -0.93
CA VAL A 110 2.05 -8.32 0.04
C VAL A 110 2.50 -9.40 0.99
N ARG A 111 3.81 -9.51 1.19
CA ARG A 111 4.40 -10.38 2.21
C ARG A 111 5.16 -9.54 3.21
N TYR A 112 5.19 -10.00 4.45
CA TYR A 112 5.71 -9.27 5.59
C TYR A 112 6.80 -10.09 6.26
N TYR A 113 7.92 -9.43 6.57
CA TYR A 113 9.02 -10.06 7.29
C TYR A 113 8.98 -9.66 8.76
N ASP A 114 8.87 -10.67 9.62
CA ASP A 114 8.92 -10.49 11.07
C ASP A 114 10.37 -10.63 11.53
N GLY A 115 11.00 -9.53 11.95
CA GLY A 115 12.37 -9.52 12.40
C GLY A 115 12.59 -10.26 13.72
N LYS A 116 11.54 -10.51 14.51
CA LYS A 116 11.65 -11.23 15.79
C LYS A 116 11.69 -12.73 15.61
N THR A 117 10.90 -13.25 14.65
CA THR A 117 10.82 -14.70 14.39
C THR A 117 11.60 -15.13 13.16
N ASN A 118 12.07 -14.16 12.34
CA ASN A 118 12.74 -14.39 11.06
C ASN A 118 11.87 -15.16 10.06
N LEU A 119 10.56 -14.91 10.08
CA LEU A 119 9.59 -15.53 9.18
C LEU A 119 8.99 -14.53 8.22
N TRP A 120 8.76 -14.97 6.98
CA TRP A 120 7.92 -14.28 6.01
C TRP A 120 6.48 -14.74 6.16
N LEU A 121 5.56 -13.79 6.25
CA LEU A 121 4.15 -14.05 6.51
C LEU A 121 3.30 -13.41 5.41
N ASP A 122 2.18 -14.05 5.09
CA ASP A 122 1.23 -13.54 4.10
C ASP A 122 0.21 -12.58 4.70
N GLU A 123 0.09 -12.57 6.03
CA GLU A 123 -0.79 -11.68 6.77
C GLU A 123 0.00 -11.00 7.88
N TRP A 124 -0.51 -9.87 8.34
CA TRP A 124 0.15 -9.13 9.41
C TRP A 124 -0.87 -8.55 10.39
N ASN A 125 -0.65 -8.85 11.67
CA ASN A 125 -1.42 -8.26 12.75
C ASN A 125 -0.48 -7.44 13.62
N GLY A 126 -0.52 -6.11 13.46
CA GLY A 126 0.36 -5.21 14.17
C GLY A 126 0.12 -5.17 15.68
N ALA A 127 -1.09 -5.52 16.14
CA ALA A 127 -1.37 -5.61 17.57
C ALA A 127 -0.53 -6.71 18.26
N VAL A 128 -0.17 -7.76 17.50
CA VAL A 128 0.63 -8.88 18.00
C VAL A 128 2.10 -8.71 17.65
N ARG A 129 2.40 -8.28 16.42
CA ARG A 129 3.76 -8.30 15.85
C ARG A 129 4.43 -6.95 15.74
N GLY A 130 3.69 -5.86 15.95
CA GLY A 130 4.23 -4.52 15.81
C GLY A 130 4.40 -4.11 14.36
N VAL A 131 5.51 -3.46 14.06
CA VAL A 131 5.84 -2.98 12.72
C VAL A 131 6.63 -4.06 11.98
N PRO A 132 6.29 -4.40 10.73
CA PRO A 132 7.10 -5.35 9.97
C PRO A 132 8.47 -4.77 9.69
N LYS A 133 9.50 -5.60 9.69
CA LYS A 133 10.87 -5.16 9.41
C LYS A 133 11.08 -4.89 7.92
N ALA A 134 10.45 -5.69 7.09
CA ALA A 134 10.52 -5.57 5.65
C ALA A 134 9.24 -6.09 5.02
N MET A 135 9.02 -5.72 3.78
CA MET A 135 7.86 -6.18 3.00
C MET A 135 8.30 -6.50 1.58
N LEU A 136 7.55 -7.38 0.93
CA LEU A 136 7.66 -7.64 -0.50
C LEU A 136 6.32 -7.29 -1.14
N LEU A 137 6.34 -6.34 -2.07
CA LEU A 137 5.16 -5.95 -2.85
C LEU A 137 5.24 -6.60 -4.22
N GLU A 138 4.15 -7.20 -4.65
CA GLU A 138 4.03 -7.79 -5.98
C GLU A 138 2.77 -7.26 -6.65
N LEU A 139 2.91 -6.68 -7.84
CA LEU A 139 1.80 -6.24 -8.67
C LEU A 139 1.79 -7.05 -9.96
N MET A 140 0.65 -7.61 -10.30
CA MET A 140 0.43 -8.32 -11.55
C MET A 140 -0.37 -7.41 -12.48
N LEU A 141 0.20 -7.14 -13.64
CA LEU A 141 -0.41 -6.26 -14.64
C LEU A 141 -0.84 -7.04 -15.85
N GLN A 142 -1.99 -6.72 -16.38
CA GLN A 142 -2.41 -7.25 -17.67
C GLN A 142 -1.84 -6.37 -18.78
N GLN A 143 -1.10 -7.00 -19.69
CA GLN A 143 -0.58 -6.35 -20.88
C GLN A 143 -1.63 -6.39 -22.02
N GLU A 144 -1.36 -5.67 -23.10
CA GLU A 144 -2.28 -5.63 -24.23
C GLU A 144 -2.46 -7.00 -24.92
N ASN A 145 -1.45 -7.86 -24.83
CA ASN A 145 -1.53 -9.24 -25.33
C ASN A 145 -2.18 -10.21 -24.34
N GLU A 146 -2.83 -9.69 -23.30
CA GLU A 146 -3.50 -10.42 -22.23
C GLU A 146 -2.54 -11.21 -21.31
N GLU A 147 -1.24 -11.19 -21.56
CA GLU A 147 -0.26 -11.79 -20.67
C GLU A 147 -0.13 -10.99 -19.38
N LEU A 148 0.18 -11.70 -18.28
CA LEU A 148 0.41 -11.06 -17.00
C LEU A 148 1.90 -10.81 -16.80
N GLN A 149 2.22 -9.60 -16.35
CA GLN A 149 3.56 -9.22 -15.95
C GLN A 149 3.56 -8.96 -14.45
N THR A 150 4.52 -9.53 -13.74
CA THR A 150 4.66 -9.32 -12.29
C THR A 150 5.82 -8.36 -12.03
N ILE A 151 5.52 -7.32 -11.27
CA ILE A 151 6.52 -6.36 -10.79
C ILE A 151 6.67 -6.54 -9.30
N ARG A 152 7.91 -6.80 -8.83
CA ARG A 152 8.22 -7.00 -7.41
C ARG A 152 9.13 -5.91 -6.91
N GLN A 153 8.88 -5.47 -5.68
CA GLN A 153 9.74 -4.50 -5.00
C GLN A 153 9.80 -4.81 -3.50
N TRP A 154 11.00 -4.65 -2.96
CA TRP A 154 11.25 -4.81 -1.54
C TRP A 154 11.14 -3.47 -0.83
N VAL A 155 10.65 -3.51 0.41
CA VAL A 155 10.55 -2.33 1.27
C VAL A 155 11.20 -2.65 2.60
N THR A 156 12.11 -1.78 3.06
CA THR A 156 12.60 -1.82 4.42
C THR A 156 11.82 -0.79 5.23
N VAL A 157 11.13 -1.25 6.27
CA VAL A 157 10.27 -0.38 7.08
C VAL A 157 11.05 0.17 8.25
N GLY A 158 10.87 1.47 8.52
CA GLY A 158 11.55 2.12 9.63
C GLY A 158 13.04 2.37 9.40
N ALA A 159 13.49 2.29 8.15
CA ALA A 159 14.87 2.64 7.83
C ALA A 159 15.09 4.15 8.05
N PRO A 160 16.23 4.55 8.65
CA PRO A 160 16.55 5.96 8.86
C PRO A 160 16.80 6.69 7.55
#